data_e0b60c8293028340968c107851feaa5d
#
_entry.id   e0b60c8293028340968c107851feaa5d
#
_cell.length_a   1.000
_cell.length_b   1.000
_cell.length_c   1.000
_cell.angle_alpha   90.00
_cell.angle_beta   90.00
_cell.angle_gamma   90.00
#
_symmetry.space_group_name_H-M   'P 1'
#
loop_
_entity.id
_entity.type
_entity.pdbx_description
1 polymer ?
#
loop_
_entity_poly.entity_id
_entity_poly.type
_entity_poly.pdbx_seq_one_letter_code
_entity_poly.pdbx_strand_id
1 'polypeptide(L)'
;MNFLTIGHRGVMGVAPENTLRSFVAAQEAGLDAIELDLQLSKDGALVVMHDAEVDRTTDGTGAIADKTLAELRSLDAGHGARVPVFEEVLDAVRLPVQAGITDVAVARALAAVMHERDLVGRVEVSSFHDEAITEITRLVPGVRTALIADRYGPEVAERAAAVGATTVCLDIRRITLEVVEQARAAGLRIIAWVVNTHDHLRLVRALELDGATTDFPEIKRTARFMA
;
A
#
# COMPACT_ATOMS: atom_id res chain seq x y z
N MET A 1 18.39 11.35 0.09
CA MET A 1 17.62 10.18 0.63
C MET A 1 17.69 9.04 -0.37
N ASN A 2 17.68 7.77 0.07
CA ASN A 2 17.63 6.66 -0.87
C ASN A 2 16.22 6.56 -1.47
N PHE A 3 16.14 6.43 -2.79
CA PHE A 3 14.90 6.21 -3.52
C PHE A 3 14.27 4.86 -3.13
N LEU A 4 13.01 4.86 -2.68
CA LEU A 4 12.30 3.66 -2.26
C LEU A 4 11.60 2.98 -3.43
N THR A 5 11.71 1.66 -3.50
CA THR A 5 10.91 0.82 -4.41
C THR A 5 9.98 -0.06 -3.60
N ILE A 6 8.68 0.13 -3.81
CA ILE A 6 7.60 -0.53 -3.07
C ILE A 6 6.90 -1.50 -4.03
N GLY A 7 6.77 -2.75 -3.63
CA GLY A 7 6.06 -3.75 -4.45
C GLY A 7 4.55 -3.62 -4.28
N HIS A 8 3.84 -3.30 -5.38
CA HIS A 8 2.40 -3.11 -5.44
C HIS A 8 1.67 -4.44 -5.28
N ARG A 9 0.91 -4.59 -4.20
CA ARG A 9 0.26 -5.85 -3.81
C ARG A 9 1.24 -7.04 -3.81
N GLY A 10 2.46 -6.75 -3.33
CA GLY A 10 3.63 -7.58 -3.53
C GLY A 10 4.37 -7.24 -4.82
N VAL A 11 4.33 -8.11 -5.82
CA VAL A 11 4.80 -7.88 -7.21
C VAL A 11 3.76 -8.47 -8.16
N MET A 12 2.61 -7.81 -8.28
CA MET A 12 1.43 -8.34 -8.98
C MET A 12 1.64 -8.58 -10.48
N GLY A 13 2.67 -8.02 -11.06
CA GLY A 13 3.04 -8.27 -12.47
C GLY A 13 3.70 -9.64 -12.70
N VAL A 14 4.12 -10.35 -11.63
CA VAL A 14 4.81 -11.65 -11.72
C VAL A 14 4.22 -12.75 -10.83
N ALA A 15 3.38 -12.39 -9.85
CA ALA A 15 2.69 -13.34 -8.97
C ALA A 15 1.28 -12.82 -8.65
N PRO A 16 0.32 -13.70 -8.26
CA PRO A 16 -1.03 -13.26 -7.90
C PRO A 16 -1.01 -12.19 -6.82
N GLU A 17 -1.70 -11.06 -7.08
CA GLU A 17 -1.74 -9.90 -6.20
C GLU A 17 -2.24 -10.25 -4.79
N ASN A 18 -1.73 -9.54 -3.79
CA ASN A 18 -2.16 -9.67 -2.40
C ASN A 18 -2.08 -11.10 -1.85
N THR A 19 -1.11 -11.91 -2.31
CA THR A 19 -0.84 -13.26 -1.81
C THR A 19 0.53 -13.35 -1.14
N LEU A 20 0.72 -14.31 -0.24
CA LEU A 20 2.03 -14.57 0.39
C LEU A 20 3.12 -14.81 -0.67
N ARG A 21 2.77 -15.47 -1.78
CA ARG A 21 3.68 -15.71 -2.89
C ARG A 21 4.20 -14.42 -3.52
N SER A 22 3.31 -13.43 -3.71
CA SER A 22 3.68 -12.12 -4.27
C SER A 22 4.57 -11.34 -3.31
N PHE A 23 4.28 -11.37 -2.01
CA PHE A 23 5.07 -10.66 -1.00
C PHE A 23 6.47 -11.27 -0.81
N VAL A 24 6.56 -12.59 -0.77
CA VAL A 24 7.86 -13.29 -0.70
C VAL A 24 8.69 -13.00 -1.95
N ALA A 25 8.10 -13.04 -3.14
CA ALA A 25 8.79 -12.69 -4.40
C ALA A 25 9.31 -11.24 -4.39
N ALA A 26 8.54 -10.29 -3.84
CA ALA A 26 8.99 -8.90 -3.66
C ALA A 26 10.24 -8.81 -2.75
N GLN A 27 10.24 -9.53 -1.64
CA GLN A 27 11.37 -9.59 -0.72
C GLN A 27 12.60 -10.25 -1.35
N GLU A 28 12.44 -11.37 -2.04
CA GLU A 28 13.53 -12.08 -2.73
C GLU A 28 14.14 -11.23 -3.85
N ALA A 29 13.32 -10.43 -4.53
CA ALA A 29 13.78 -9.47 -5.53
C ALA A 29 14.50 -8.25 -4.92
N GLY A 30 14.51 -8.12 -3.58
CA GLY A 30 15.20 -7.09 -2.84
C GLY A 30 14.51 -5.72 -2.89
N LEU A 31 13.18 -5.66 -3.03
CA LEU A 31 12.43 -4.42 -2.90
C LEU A 31 12.60 -3.83 -1.48
N ASP A 32 12.33 -2.52 -1.33
CA ASP A 32 12.57 -1.82 -0.06
C ASP A 32 11.37 -1.93 0.89
N ALA A 33 10.17 -2.13 0.33
CA ALA A 33 8.92 -2.33 1.06
C ALA A 33 7.92 -3.09 0.18
N ILE A 34 6.84 -3.54 0.78
CA ILE A 34 5.65 -4.04 0.08
C ILE A 34 4.46 -3.15 0.39
N GLU A 35 3.57 -3.05 -0.57
CA GLU A 35 2.24 -2.46 -0.38
C GLU A 35 1.19 -3.58 -0.46
N LEU A 36 0.13 -3.47 0.32
CA LEU A 36 -0.99 -4.38 0.38
C LEU A 36 -2.28 -3.64 0.77
N ASP A 37 -3.43 -4.25 0.45
CA ASP A 37 -4.75 -3.71 0.76
C ASP A 37 -5.44 -4.53 1.84
N LEU A 38 -6.10 -3.87 2.80
CA LEU A 38 -6.79 -4.52 3.91
C LEU A 38 -8.31 -4.34 3.83
N GLN A 39 -9.01 -5.45 4.04
CA GLN A 39 -10.46 -5.53 4.16
C GLN A 39 -10.83 -6.30 5.43
N LEU A 40 -12.09 -6.14 5.90
CA LEU A 40 -12.61 -6.92 7.01
C LEU A 40 -13.52 -8.06 6.53
N SER A 41 -13.25 -9.27 7.00
CA SER A 41 -14.17 -10.38 6.88
C SER A 41 -15.40 -10.19 7.78
N LYS A 42 -16.45 -10.98 7.56
CA LYS A 42 -17.68 -11.00 8.38
C LYS A 42 -17.42 -11.21 9.88
N ASP A 43 -16.41 -12.00 10.20
CA ASP A 43 -16.01 -12.34 11.57
C ASP A 43 -14.84 -11.48 12.08
N GLY A 44 -14.52 -10.37 11.37
CA GLY A 44 -13.60 -9.33 11.82
C GLY A 44 -12.11 -9.59 11.59
N ALA A 45 -11.74 -10.59 10.79
CA ALA A 45 -10.34 -10.80 10.42
C ALA A 45 -9.88 -9.76 9.39
N LEU A 46 -8.65 -9.25 9.53
CA LEU A 46 -8.00 -8.40 8.54
C LEU A 46 -7.46 -9.26 7.40
N VAL A 47 -8.23 -9.36 6.32
CA VAL A 47 -7.84 -10.09 5.11
C VAL A 47 -7.15 -9.17 4.12
N VAL A 48 -6.23 -9.74 3.35
CA VAL A 48 -5.43 -8.98 2.38
C VAL A 48 -6.03 -9.15 1.00
N MET A 49 -6.75 -8.12 0.54
CA MET A 49 -7.42 -8.08 -0.78
C MET A 49 -7.77 -6.64 -1.14
N HIS A 50 -7.66 -6.30 -2.42
CA HIS A 50 -7.93 -4.94 -2.89
C HIS A 50 -9.42 -4.63 -2.99
N ASP A 51 -10.18 -5.46 -3.73
CA ASP A 51 -11.58 -5.21 -4.01
C ASP A 51 -12.44 -5.57 -2.78
N ALA A 52 -13.58 -4.93 -2.63
CA ALA A 52 -14.57 -5.29 -1.62
C ALA A 52 -15.25 -6.64 -1.91
N GLU A 53 -15.12 -7.16 -3.14
CA GLU A 53 -15.65 -8.43 -3.61
C GLU A 53 -14.52 -9.37 -4.01
N VAL A 54 -14.75 -10.69 -3.89
CA VAL A 54 -13.73 -11.72 -4.19
C VAL A 54 -13.65 -12.09 -5.66
N ASP A 55 -14.57 -11.62 -6.49
CA ASP A 55 -14.87 -12.10 -7.85
C ASP A 55 -13.70 -11.97 -8.82
N ARG A 56 -12.92 -10.89 -8.76
CA ARG A 56 -11.86 -10.61 -9.73
C ARG A 56 -10.62 -11.47 -9.55
N THR A 57 -10.27 -11.77 -8.30
CA THR A 57 -8.97 -12.37 -7.95
C THR A 57 -9.08 -13.77 -7.36
N THR A 58 -10.31 -14.30 -7.23
CA THR A 58 -10.53 -15.66 -6.71
C THR A 58 -11.52 -16.43 -7.59
N ASP A 59 -11.67 -17.72 -7.30
CA ASP A 59 -12.70 -18.59 -7.89
C ASP A 59 -14.08 -18.48 -7.22
N GLY A 60 -14.23 -17.58 -6.22
CA GLY A 60 -15.48 -17.31 -5.53
C GLY A 60 -16.22 -16.09 -6.06
N THR A 61 -17.37 -15.75 -5.41
CA THR A 61 -18.17 -14.57 -5.74
C THR A 61 -18.72 -13.90 -4.50
N GLY A 62 -18.98 -12.58 -4.59
CA GLY A 62 -19.66 -11.75 -3.58
C GLY A 62 -18.72 -11.04 -2.61
N ALA A 63 -19.33 -10.27 -1.71
CA ALA A 63 -18.61 -9.35 -0.83
C ALA A 63 -17.78 -10.08 0.25
N ILE A 64 -16.59 -9.54 0.54
CA ILE A 64 -15.70 -10.00 1.62
C ILE A 64 -16.40 -9.88 2.97
N ALA A 65 -17.11 -8.76 3.20
CA ALA A 65 -17.82 -8.49 4.46
C ALA A 65 -18.94 -9.48 4.77
N ASP A 66 -19.43 -10.25 3.79
CA ASP A 66 -20.44 -11.28 3.96
C ASP A 66 -19.86 -12.68 4.22
N LYS A 67 -18.53 -12.84 4.13
CA LYS A 67 -17.82 -14.11 4.25
C LYS A 67 -16.96 -14.16 5.52
N THR A 68 -17.00 -15.30 6.19
CA THR A 68 -16.07 -15.60 7.29
C THR A 68 -14.67 -15.83 6.77
N LEU A 69 -13.66 -15.70 7.62
CA LEU A 69 -12.27 -16.02 7.26
C LEU A 69 -12.13 -17.47 6.74
N ALA A 70 -12.88 -18.41 7.33
CA ALA A 70 -12.85 -19.80 6.88
C ALA A 70 -13.35 -19.97 5.44
N GLU A 71 -14.43 -19.26 5.06
CA GLU A 71 -14.94 -19.24 3.69
C GLU A 71 -13.94 -18.57 2.72
N LEU A 72 -13.35 -17.41 3.09
CA LEU A 72 -12.35 -16.72 2.28
C LEU A 72 -11.09 -17.59 2.05
N ARG A 73 -10.65 -18.32 3.06
CA ARG A 73 -9.49 -19.23 2.94
C ARG A 73 -9.74 -20.46 2.09
N SER A 74 -10.98 -20.81 1.83
CA SER A 74 -11.33 -21.92 0.92
C SER A 74 -11.21 -21.55 -0.56
N LEU A 75 -11.10 -20.24 -0.88
CA LEU A 75 -11.00 -19.73 -2.24
C LEU A 75 -9.57 -19.85 -2.79
N ASP A 76 -9.47 -20.09 -4.09
CA ASP A 76 -8.21 -19.98 -4.85
C ASP A 76 -8.00 -18.52 -5.28
N ALA A 77 -7.02 -17.87 -4.70
CA ALA A 77 -6.61 -16.49 -5.05
C ALA A 77 -5.58 -16.46 -6.20
N GLY A 78 -5.61 -17.47 -7.05
CA GLY A 78 -4.77 -17.61 -8.22
C GLY A 78 -3.63 -18.63 -8.02
N HIS A 79 -3.56 -19.60 -8.91
CA HIS A 79 -2.51 -20.63 -8.93
C HIS A 79 -2.36 -21.42 -7.62
N GLY A 80 -3.46 -21.70 -6.93
CA GLY A 80 -3.48 -22.41 -5.65
C GLY A 80 -3.09 -21.55 -4.44
N ALA A 81 -2.93 -20.23 -4.61
CA ALA A 81 -2.71 -19.33 -3.49
C ALA A 81 -4.02 -19.13 -2.69
N ARG A 82 -3.89 -18.90 -1.39
CA ARG A 82 -5.03 -18.57 -0.52
C ARG A 82 -5.07 -17.08 -0.24
N VAL A 83 -6.26 -16.58 0.12
CA VAL A 83 -6.43 -15.24 0.67
C VAL A 83 -5.73 -15.18 2.03
N PRO A 84 -4.68 -14.36 2.21
CA PRO A 84 -3.97 -14.29 3.49
C PRO A 84 -4.66 -13.33 4.46
N VAL A 85 -4.38 -13.48 5.75
CA VAL A 85 -4.60 -12.42 6.73
C VAL A 85 -3.33 -11.59 6.92
N PHE A 86 -3.49 -10.38 7.45
CA PHE A 86 -2.39 -9.42 7.61
C PHE A 86 -1.24 -9.99 8.44
N GLU A 87 -1.54 -10.70 9.51
CA GLU A 87 -0.57 -11.31 10.40
C GLU A 87 0.29 -12.37 9.69
N GLU A 88 -0.28 -13.14 8.77
CA GLU A 88 0.48 -14.11 7.96
C GLU A 88 1.49 -13.42 7.05
N VAL A 89 1.12 -12.25 6.49
CA VAL A 89 2.07 -11.47 5.69
C VAL A 89 3.22 -10.94 6.56
N LEU A 90 2.90 -10.41 7.75
CA LEU A 90 3.92 -9.94 8.71
C LEU A 90 4.92 -11.03 9.12
N ASP A 91 4.44 -12.27 9.23
CA ASP A 91 5.26 -13.43 9.59
C ASP A 91 6.08 -13.95 8.39
N ALA A 92 5.54 -13.87 7.17
CA ALA A 92 6.18 -14.37 5.96
C ALA A 92 7.33 -13.48 5.45
N VAL A 93 7.24 -12.15 5.62
CA VAL A 93 8.25 -11.20 5.13
C VAL A 93 8.78 -10.30 6.25
N ARG A 94 9.99 -9.75 6.02
CA ARG A 94 10.63 -8.81 6.96
C ARG A 94 10.59 -7.35 6.49
N LEU A 95 10.17 -7.12 5.26
CA LEU A 95 10.11 -5.79 4.68
C LEU A 95 9.15 -4.87 5.45
N PRO A 96 9.39 -3.55 5.44
CA PRO A 96 8.39 -2.56 5.77
C PRO A 96 7.13 -2.75 4.92
N VAL A 97 5.98 -2.41 5.49
CA VAL A 97 4.67 -2.59 4.86
C VAL A 97 3.97 -1.24 4.73
N GLN A 98 3.48 -0.92 3.55
CA GLN A 98 2.49 0.12 3.34
C GLN A 98 1.11 -0.56 3.26
N ALA A 99 0.26 -0.33 4.27
CA ALA A 99 -1.04 -0.96 4.39
C ALA A 99 -2.15 0.00 3.97
N GLY A 100 -2.78 -0.30 2.83
CA GLY A 100 -3.96 0.40 2.32
C GLY A 100 -5.21 0.03 3.12
N ILE A 101 -5.93 1.04 3.60
CA ILE A 101 -7.19 0.87 4.32
C ILE A 101 -8.30 1.68 3.68
N THR A 102 -9.53 1.15 3.73
CA THR A 102 -10.69 1.74 3.04
C THR A 102 -11.58 2.58 3.95
N ASP A 103 -11.65 2.26 5.24
CA ASP A 103 -12.60 2.88 6.17
C ASP A 103 -12.14 2.84 7.64
N VAL A 104 -12.95 3.44 8.50
CA VAL A 104 -12.72 3.56 9.94
C VAL A 104 -12.75 2.20 10.66
N ALA A 105 -13.54 1.22 10.18
CA ALA A 105 -13.62 -0.09 10.83
C ALA A 105 -12.31 -0.88 10.59
N VAL A 106 -11.79 -0.85 9.37
CA VAL A 106 -10.48 -1.43 9.03
C VAL A 106 -9.36 -0.72 9.82
N ALA A 107 -9.42 0.62 9.95
CA ALA A 107 -8.46 1.39 10.75
C ALA A 107 -8.43 0.93 12.22
N ARG A 108 -9.59 0.67 12.84
CA ARG A 108 -9.70 0.19 14.22
C ARG A 108 -9.14 -1.22 14.41
N ALA A 109 -9.45 -2.12 13.49
CA ALA A 109 -8.94 -3.49 13.54
C ALA A 109 -7.41 -3.50 13.34
N LEU A 110 -6.90 -2.71 12.39
CA LEU A 110 -5.46 -2.57 12.17
C LEU A 110 -4.74 -1.99 13.39
N ALA A 111 -5.33 -0.98 14.04
CA ALA A 111 -4.76 -0.39 15.27
C ALA A 111 -4.57 -1.44 16.37
N ALA A 112 -5.51 -2.36 16.55
CA ALA A 112 -5.39 -3.43 17.54
C ALA A 112 -4.19 -4.33 17.23
N VAL A 113 -4.03 -4.79 15.99
CA VAL A 113 -2.87 -5.61 15.56
C VAL A 113 -1.56 -4.84 15.68
N MET A 114 -1.56 -3.53 15.34
CA MET A 114 -0.37 -2.70 15.45
C MET A 114 0.11 -2.54 16.90
N HIS A 115 -0.80 -2.43 17.85
CA HIS A 115 -0.46 -2.37 19.27
C HIS A 115 0.03 -3.72 19.80
N GLU A 116 -0.67 -4.81 19.46
CA GLU A 116 -0.31 -6.15 19.91
C GLU A 116 1.09 -6.57 19.45
N ARG A 117 1.48 -6.19 18.24
CA ARG A 117 2.75 -6.62 17.60
C ARG A 117 3.84 -5.54 17.56
N ASP A 118 3.62 -4.35 18.13
CA ASP A 118 4.56 -3.21 18.12
C ASP A 118 5.02 -2.84 16.70
N LEU A 119 4.08 -2.46 15.83
CA LEU A 119 4.33 -2.28 14.39
C LEU A 119 4.58 -0.83 13.95
N VAL A 120 4.58 0.15 14.85
CA VAL A 120 4.69 1.59 14.51
C VAL A 120 5.92 1.90 13.63
N GLY A 121 7.04 1.21 13.85
CA GLY A 121 8.26 1.39 13.06
C GLY A 121 8.27 0.66 11.72
N ARG A 122 7.38 -0.34 11.52
CA ARG A 122 7.36 -1.24 10.36
C ARG A 122 6.24 -0.98 9.39
N VAL A 123 5.10 -0.48 9.87
CA VAL A 123 3.90 -0.25 9.05
C VAL A 123 3.67 1.24 8.83
N GLU A 124 3.49 1.64 7.59
CA GLU A 124 2.93 2.92 7.16
C GLU A 124 1.50 2.65 6.67
N VAL A 125 0.53 3.44 7.10
CA VAL A 125 -0.87 3.24 6.72
C VAL A 125 -1.25 4.23 5.64
N SER A 126 -1.82 3.74 4.53
CA SER A 126 -2.24 4.57 3.41
C SER A 126 -3.75 4.50 3.18
N SER A 127 -4.35 5.61 2.73
CA SER A 127 -5.77 5.66 2.39
C SER A 127 -6.08 6.78 1.41
N PHE A 128 -7.16 6.61 0.62
CA PHE A 128 -7.84 7.67 -0.11
C PHE A 128 -8.78 8.50 0.79
N HIS A 129 -9.15 7.98 1.97
CA HIS A 129 -10.18 8.49 2.87
C HIS A 129 -9.57 9.19 4.07
N ASP A 130 -9.85 10.48 4.18
CA ASP A 130 -9.33 11.36 5.25
C ASP A 130 -9.72 10.88 6.65
N GLU A 131 -10.94 10.37 6.81
CA GLU A 131 -11.46 9.84 8.06
C GLU A 131 -10.72 8.57 8.52
N ALA A 132 -10.31 7.71 7.61
CA ALA A 132 -9.54 6.51 7.94
C ALA A 132 -8.12 6.88 8.42
N ILE A 133 -7.46 7.84 7.76
CA ILE A 133 -6.14 8.37 8.18
C ILE A 133 -6.26 9.05 9.55
N THR A 134 -7.26 9.88 9.74
CA THR A 134 -7.51 10.58 11.01
C THR A 134 -7.72 9.58 12.15
N GLU A 135 -8.52 8.54 11.93
CA GLU A 135 -8.81 7.53 12.96
C GLU A 135 -7.57 6.71 13.30
N ILE A 136 -6.80 6.25 12.33
CA ILE A 136 -5.58 5.46 12.63
C ILE A 136 -4.51 6.31 13.32
N THR A 137 -4.35 7.57 12.93
CA THR A 137 -3.41 8.51 13.59
C THR A 137 -3.80 8.74 15.05
N ARG A 138 -5.11 8.86 15.33
CA ARG A 138 -5.63 9.01 16.69
C ARG A 138 -5.42 7.76 17.53
N LEU A 139 -5.60 6.58 16.96
CA LEU A 139 -5.52 5.29 17.67
C LEU A 139 -4.08 4.83 17.88
N VAL A 140 -3.17 5.14 16.96
CA VAL A 140 -1.78 4.67 17.00
C VAL A 140 -0.83 5.87 16.92
N PRO A 141 -0.57 6.53 18.06
CA PRO A 141 0.35 7.68 18.11
C PRO A 141 1.74 7.33 17.55
N GLY A 142 2.24 8.15 16.62
CA GLY A 142 3.53 7.95 15.98
C GLY A 142 3.49 7.06 14.73
N VAL A 143 2.33 6.53 14.33
CA VAL A 143 2.19 5.83 13.04
C VAL A 143 2.49 6.79 11.89
N ARG A 144 3.22 6.30 10.90
CA ARG A 144 3.38 7.04 9.63
C ARG A 144 2.16 6.78 8.76
N THR A 145 1.65 7.86 8.15
CA THR A 145 0.49 7.76 7.27
C THR A 145 0.75 8.40 5.91
N ALA A 146 0.09 7.88 4.89
CA ALA A 146 0.17 8.34 3.53
C ALA A 146 -1.24 8.64 2.99
N LEU A 147 -1.46 9.85 2.49
CA LEU A 147 -2.65 10.19 1.74
C LEU A 147 -2.49 9.74 0.30
N ILE A 148 -3.37 8.88 -0.20
CA ILE A 148 -3.42 8.51 -1.61
C ILE A 148 -4.32 9.52 -2.34
N ALA A 149 -3.82 10.11 -3.42
CA ALA A 149 -4.57 11.04 -4.23
C ALA A 149 -4.63 10.59 -5.69
N ASP A 150 -5.83 10.57 -6.25
CA ASP A 150 -6.13 10.29 -7.66
C ASP A 150 -6.53 11.55 -8.44
N ARG A 151 -6.82 12.64 -7.73
CA ARG A 151 -7.12 13.97 -8.26
C ARG A 151 -6.15 14.97 -7.68
N TYR A 152 -5.61 15.83 -8.51
CA TYR A 152 -4.58 16.78 -8.13
C TYR A 152 -5.04 18.21 -8.30
N GLY A 153 -4.89 18.94 -7.22
CA GLY A 153 -4.99 20.37 -7.11
C GLY A 153 -4.13 20.82 -5.94
N PRO A 154 -4.04 22.12 -5.68
CA PRO A 154 -3.30 22.67 -4.55
C PRO A 154 -3.76 22.09 -3.19
N GLU A 155 -4.97 21.58 -3.13
CA GLU A 155 -5.56 20.98 -1.92
C GLU A 155 -4.92 19.67 -1.45
N VAL A 156 -4.14 18.95 -2.27
CA VAL A 156 -3.54 17.66 -1.87
C VAL A 156 -2.61 17.83 -0.67
N ALA A 157 -1.74 18.85 -0.70
CA ALA A 157 -0.83 19.12 0.40
C ALA A 157 -1.58 19.60 1.65
N GLU A 158 -2.62 20.43 1.47
CA GLU A 158 -3.49 20.91 2.55
C GLU A 158 -4.27 19.74 3.20
N ARG A 159 -4.84 18.84 2.39
CA ARG A 159 -5.52 17.63 2.88
C ARG A 159 -4.56 16.75 3.68
N ALA A 160 -3.37 16.47 3.14
CA ALA A 160 -2.36 15.68 3.83
C ALA A 160 -2.01 16.27 5.20
N ALA A 161 -1.80 17.59 5.26
CA ALA A 161 -1.52 18.29 6.52
C ALA A 161 -2.69 18.21 7.49
N ALA A 162 -3.94 18.38 7.01
CA ALA A 162 -5.14 18.35 7.84
C ALA A 162 -5.36 16.99 8.53
N VAL A 163 -5.00 15.88 7.87
CA VAL A 163 -5.11 14.52 8.43
C VAL A 163 -3.83 14.04 9.12
N GLY A 164 -2.78 14.88 9.14
CA GLY A 164 -1.49 14.54 9.74
C GLY A 164 -0.67 13.52 8.96
N ALA A 165 -0.94 13.37 7.65
CA ALA A 165 -0.16 12.48 6.79
C ALA A 165 1.26 13.04 6.58
N THR A 166 2.25 12.15 6.55
CA THR A 166 3.65 12.47 6.31
C THR A 166 4.11 12.13 4.90
N THR A 167 3.28 11.42 4.15
CA THR A 167 3.52 10.97 2.78
C THR A 167 2.29 11.27 1.91
N VAL A 168 2.51 11.58 0.64
CA VAL A 168 1.48 11.57 -0.40
C VAL A 168 1.83 10.54 -1.45
N CYS A 169 0.84 9.74 -1.85
CA CYS A 169 0.96 8.77 -2.94
C CYS A 169 0.24 9.29 -4.17
N LEU A 170 0.96 9.59 -5.26
CA LEU A 170 0.47 10.26 -6.45
C LEU A 170 0.45 9.33 -7.68
N ASP A 171 -0.67 9.33 -8.43
CA ASP A 171 -0.78 8.61 -9.70
C ASP A 171 0.18 9.21 -10.74
N ILE A 172 1.16 8.42 -11.19
CA ILE A 172 2.20 8.85 -12.14
C ILE A 172 1.63 9.43 -13.45
N ARG A 173 0.45 9.00 -13.86
CA ARG A 173 -0.21 9.46 -15.10
C ARG A 173 -0.77 10.88 -15.01
N ARG A 174 -0.88 11.41 -13.81
CA ARG A 174 -1.53 12.70 -13.52
C ARG A 174 -0.62 13.67 -12.76
N ILE A 175 0.60 13.23 -12.41
CA ILE A 175 1.53 14.03 -11.62
C ILE A 175 1.93 15.30 -12.38
N THR A 176 1.94 16.43 -11.69
CA THR A 176 2.37 17.72 -12.23
C THR A 176 3.50 18.28 -11.37
N LEU A 177 4.33 19.14 -11.97
CA LEU A 177 5.40 19.81 -11.24
C LEU A 177 4.82 20.63 -10.06
N GLU A 178 3.69 21.30 -10.28
CA GLU A 178 3.03 22.11 -9.25
C GLU A 178 2.67 21.31 -8.01
N VAL A 179 2.02 20.13 -8.15
CA VAL A 179 1.66 19.30 -7.00
C VAL A 179 2.89 18.75 -6.28
N VAL A 180 3.97 18.44 -7.02
CA VAL A 180 5.25 18.01 -6.44
C VAL A 180 5.90 19.12 -5.61
N GLU A 181 5.93 20.34 -6.15
CA GLU A 181 6.48 21.51 -5.45
C GLU A 181 5.69 21.85 -4.18
N GLN A 182 4.38 21.80 -4.23
CA GLN A 182 3.51 22.04 -3.08
C GLN A 182 3.69 20.98 -1.99
N ALA A 183 3.70 19.69 -2.35
CA ALA A 183 3.92 18.60 -1.41
C ALA A 183 5.31 18.71 -0.77
N ARG A 184 6.33 19.07 -1.55
CA ARG A 184 7.70 19.27 -1.06
C ARG A 184 7.79 20.48 -0.12
N ALA A 185 7.14 21.60 -0.47
CA ALA A 185 7.07 22.79 0.39
C ALA A 185 6.38 22.51 1.73
N ALA A 186 5.42 21.57 1.75
CA ALA A 186 4.76 21.09 2.95
C ALA A 186 5.60 20.04 3.74
N GLY A 187 6.79 19.67 3.27
CA GLY A 187 7.66 18.68 3.93
C GLY A 187 7.19 17.24 3.79
N LEU A 188 6.29 16.96 2.84
CA LEU A 188 5.75 15.63 2.60
C LEU A 188 6.71 14.78 1.77
N ARG A 189 6.78 13.49 2.08
CA ARG A 189 7.36 12.49 1.18
C ARG A 189 6.41 12.25 0.00
N ILE A 190 6.98 11.99 -1.17
CA ILE A 190 6.20 11.80 -2.39
C ILE A 190 6.53 10.46 -3.01
N ILE A 191 5.55 9.56 -3.05
CA ILE A 191 5.63 8.23 -3.67
C ILE A 191 4.74 8.23 -4.92
N ALA A 192 5.29 7.86 -6.07
CA ALA A 192 4.50 7.70 -7.29
C ALA A 192 3.93 6.28 -7.44
N TRP A 193 2.70 6.12 -7.92
CA TRP A 193 2.07 4.84 -8.24
C TRP A 193 1.30 4.92 -9.57
N VAL A 194 1.29 3.91 -10.46
CA VAL A 194 2.13 2.73 -10.46
C VAL A 194 3.21 2.93 -11.52
N VAL A 195 4.47 2.71 -11.13
CA VAL A 195 5.64 2.95 -11.98
C VAL A 195 6.12 1.64 -12.57
N ASN A 196 5.68 1.32 -13.79
CA ASN A 196 5.93 0.03 -14.45
C ASN A 196 6.79 0.12 -15.70
N THR A 197 7.21 1.34 -16.10
CA THR A 197 8.00 1.56 -17.31
C THR A 197 9.26 2.36 -17.02
N HIS A 198 10.26 2.22 -17.89
CA HIS A 198 11.48 3.04 -17.81
C HIS A 198 11.17 4.54 -17.98
N ASP A 199 10.14 4.89 -18.78
CA ASP A 199 9.75 6.29 -18.96
C ASP A 199 9.15 6.86 -17.68
N HIS A 200 8.25 6.13 -17.01
CA HIS A 200 7.75 6.51 -15.70
C HIS A 200 8.87 6.64 -14.67
N LEU A 201 9.83 5.72 -14.67
CA LEU A 201 10.98 5.78 -13.75
C LEU A 201 11.86 6.99 -14.03
N ARG A 202 12.10 7.33 -15.31
CA ARG A 202 12.82 8.57 -15.67
C ARG A 202 12.10 9.82 -15.18
N LEU A 203 10.78 9.88 -15.34
CA LEU A 203 9.98 11.00 -14.85
C LEU A 203 10.07 11.15 -13.32
N VAL A 204 9.90 10.04 -12.58
CA VAL A 204 10.00 10.02 -11.11
C VAL A 204 11.37 10.51 -10.64
N ARG A 205 12.46 10.11 -11.34
CA ARG A 205 13.82 10.55 -11.04
C ARG A 205 14.04 12.02 -11.39
N ALA A 206 13.54 12.47 -12.54
CA ALA A 206 13.65 13.88 -12.96
C ALA A 206 12.90 14.84 -12.03
N LEU A 207 11.79 14.37 -11.45
CA LEU A 207 11.04 15.09 -10.42
C LEU A 207 11.60 14.90 -9.00
N GLU A 208 12.69 14.13 -8.83
CA GLU A 208 13.34 13.86 -7.55
C GLU A 208 12.37 13.35 -6.48
N LEU A 209 11.42 12.45 -6.85
CA LEU A 209 10.48 11.87 -5.89
C LEU A 209 11.19 10.89 -4.95
N ASP A 210 10.61 10.66 -3.78
CA ASP A 210 11.21 9.83 -2.73
C ASP A 210 11.11 8.34 -3.00
N GLY A 211 10.19 7.92 -3.88
CA GLY A 211 10.02 6.51 -4.23
C GLY A 211 8.93 6.23 -5.25
N ALA A 212 8.76 4.95 -5.53
CA ALA A 212 7.77 4.45 -6.47
C ALA A 212 7.18 3.11 -6.02
N THR A 213 5.88 2.93 -6.23
CA THR A 213 5.18 1.64 -6.14
C THR A 213 5.14 1.01 -7.52
N THR A 214 5.48 -0.29 -7.64
CA THR A 214 5.62 -0.99 -8.93
C THR A 214 5.08 -2.42 -8.88
N ASP A 215 4.53 -2.88 -10.01
CA ASP A 215 4.11 -4.26 -10.22
C ASP A 215 5.29 -5.20 -10.53
N PHE A 216 6.43 -4.63 -10.96
CA PHE A 216 7.56 -5.37 -11.52
C PHE A 216 8.86 -5.13 -10.76
N PRO A 217 9.49 -6.19 -10.23
CA PRO A 217 10.70 -6.07 -9.41
C PRO A 217 11.93 -5.57 -10.18
N GLU A 218 11.98 -5.70 -11.50
CA GLU A 218 13.08 -5.20 -12.34
C GLU A 218 13.23 -3.68 -12.31
N ILE A 219 12.18 -2.93 -11.96
CA ILE A 219 12.23 -1.47 -11.75
C ILE A 219 13.27 -1.12 -10.68
N LYS A 220 13.41 -1.94 -9.64
CA LYS A 220 14.43 -1.78 -8.61
C LYS A 220 15.85 -1.80 -9.17
N ARG A 221 16.15 -2.74 -10.08
CA ARG A 221 17.49 -2.82 -10.71
C ARG A 221 17.77 -1.58 -11.55
N THR A 222 16.80 -1.20 -12.39
CA THR A 222 16.93 -0.02 -13.24
C THR A 222 17.11 1.25 -12.42
N ALA A 223 16.38 1.41 -11.32
CA ALA A 223 16.50 2.56 -10.43
C ALA A 223 17.90 2.72 -9.83
N ARG A 224 18.62 1.63 -9.56
CA ARG A 224 19.99 1.66 -9.04
C ARG A 224 21.01 2.16 -10.07
N PHE A 225 20.80 1.92 -11.36
CA PHE A 225 21.71 2.36 -12.43
C PHE A 225 21.47 3.80 -12.89
N MET A 226 20.35 4.41 -12.45
CA MET A 226 20.00 5.80 -12.76
C MET A 226 20.35 6.78 -11.62
N ALA A 227 21.05 6.31 -10.59
CA ALA A 227 21.42 7.09 -9.41
C ALA A 227 22.74 7.84 -9.62
#